data_161759141a52bc8ad6bd4b47be2b5af3
#
_entry.id   161759141a52bc8ad6bd4b47be2b5af3
#
_cell.length_a   1.000
_cell.length_b   1.000
_cell.length_c   1.000
_cell.angle_alpha   90.00
_cell.angle_beta   90.00
_cell.angle_gamma   90.00
#
_symmetry.space_group_name_H-M   'P 1'
#
loop_
_entity.id
_entity.type
_entity.pdbx_description
1 polymer ?
#
loop_
_entity_poly.entity_id
_entity_poly.type
_entity_poly.pdbx_seq_one_letter_code
_entity_poly.pdbx_strand_id
1 'polypeptide(L)'
;MSYENFYDFFGKRLKSLRREHDVTQAEIAEMLGVSTTTITNYENGNRKMPIDMVVRIADRYKVSVDSLLGTKNKRTKIAQSWNANFGDEIFTSEEIGEIIKYAHYILYKRNED
;
A
#
# COMPACT_ATOMS: atom_id res chain seq x y z
N MET A 1 9.17 8.57 -11.52
CA MET A 1 7.78 9.04 -11.35
C MET A 1 7.79 10.49 -10.90
N SER A 2 7.09 11.36 -11.60
CA SER A 2 6.99 12.76 -11.20
C SER A 2 6.06 12.90 -10.00
N TYR A 3 6.25 13.97 -9.23
CA TYR A 3 5.38 14.25 -8.09
C TYR A 3 3.92 14.44 -8.50
N GLU A 4 3.70 14.99 -9.69
CA GLU A 4 2.35 15.18 -10.23
C GLU A 4 1.62 13.86 -10.40
N ASN A 5 2.30 12.86 -10.95
CA ASN A 5 1.72 11.52 -11.13
C ASN A 5 1.45 10.84 -9.80
N PHE A 6 2.29 11.10 -8.79
CA PHE A 6 2.13 10.54 -7.46
C PHE A 6 0.83 11.03 -6.80
N TYR A 7 0.59 12.34 -6.82
CA TYR A 7 -0.61 12.91 -6.19
C TYR A 7 -1.88 12.55 -6.94
N ASP A 8 -1.81 12.45 -8.25
CA ASP A 8 -2.93 12.00 -9.06
C ASP A 8 -3.29 10.55 -8.73
N PHE A 9 -2.30 9.70 -8.64
CA PHE A 9 -2.47 8.30 -8.25
C PHE A 9 -3.08 8.19 -6.85
N PHE A 10 -2.52 8.93 -5.90
CA PHE A 10 -3.01 8.91 -4.53
C PHE A 10 -4.46 9.35 -4.44
N GLY A 11 -4.82 10.41 -5.15
CA GLY A 11 -6.18 10.93 -5.18
C GLY A 11 -7.17 9.89 -5.70
N LYS A 12 -6.83 9.22 -6.78
CA LYS A 12 -7.66 8.16 -7.35
C LYS A 12 -7.79 6.98 -6.39
N ARG A 13 -6.70 6.62 -5.72
CA ARG A 13 -6.71 5.53 -4.75
C ARG A 13 -7.57 5.86 -3.54
N LEU A 14 -7.50 7.10 -3.05
CA LEU A 14 -8.33 7.59 -1.94
C LEU A 14 -9.80 7.50 -2.30
N LYS A 15 -10.18 7.95 -3.50
CA LYS A 15 -11.55 7.89 -3.99
C LYS A 15 -12.04 6.44 -4.10
N SER A 16 -11.20 5.55 -4.62
CA SER A 16 -11.48 4.14 -4.76
C SER A 16 -11.72 3.49 -3.40
N LEU A 17 -10.83 3.75 -2.44
CA LEU A 17 -10.94 3.24 -1.08
C LEU A 17 -12.24 3.70 -0.41
N ARG A 18 -12.56 4.98 -0.57
CA ARG A 18 -13.78 5.55 -0.03
C ARG A 18 -15.01 4.83 -0.57
N ARG A 19 -15.05 4.59 -1.88
CA ARG A 19 -16.15 3.88 -2.53
C ARG A 19 -16.23 2.43 -2.12
N GLU A 20 -15.11 1.76 -1.95
CA GLU A 20 -15.06 0.37 -1.48
C GLU A 20 -15.69 0.20 -0.11
N HIS A 21 -15.60 1.24 0.73
CA HIS A 21 -16.15 1.21 2.08
C HIS A 21 -17.49 1.94 2.21
N ASP A 22 -18.08 2.35 1.08
CA ASP A 22 -19.35 3.09 1.05
C ASP A 22 -19.32 4.35 1.91
N VAL A 23 -18.21 5.07 1.87
CA VAL A 23 -17.99 6.29 2.65
C VAL A 23 -18.11 7.51 1.74
N THR A 24 -18.90 8.51 2.14
CA THR A 24 -19.05 9.75 1.39
C THR A 24 -17.85 10.67 1.65
N GLN A 25 -17.66 11.65 0.76
CA GLN A 25 -16.64 12.69 0.97
C GLN A 25 -16.88 13.44 2.28
N ALA A 26 -18.15 13.70 2.61
CA ALA A 26 -18.51 14.38 3.86
C ALA A 26 -18.10 13.59 5.09
N GLU A 27 -18.31 12.28 5.07
CA GLU A 27 -17.94 11.40 6.19
C GLU A 27 -16.44 11.38 6.43
N ILE A 28 -15.65 11.24 5.35
CA ILE A 28 -14.19 11.21 5.50
C ILE A 28 -13.65 12.59 5.89
N ALA A 29 -14.27 13.66 5.40
CA ALA A 29 -13.93 15.03 5.79
C ALA A 29 -14.15 15.26 7.29
N GLU A 30 -15.27 14.79 7.80
CA GLU A 30 -15.58 14.88 9.23
C GLU A 30 -14.56 14.10 10.08
N MET A 31 -14.23 12.89 9.65
CA MET A 31 -13.24 12.05 10.34
C MET A 31 -11.88 12.74 10.42
N LEU A 32 -11.48 13.43 9.38
CA LEU A 32 -10.17 14.10 9.30
C LEU A 32 -10.19 15.53 9.81
N GLY A 33 -11.37 16.09 10.11
CA GLY A 33 -11.49 17.47 10.57
C GLY A 33 -11.21 18.50 9.50
N VAL A 34 -11.55 18.20 8.24
CA VAL A 34 -11.36 19.10 7.10
C VAL A 34 -12.68 19.30 6.36
N SER A 35 -12.70 20.23 5.41
CA SER A 35 -13.90 20.46 4.59
C SER A 35 -14.03 19.42 3.48
N THR A 36 -15.25 19.24 2.99
CA THR A 36 -15.52 18.37 1.83
C THR A 36 -14.73 18.85 0.61
N THR A 37 -14.61 20.15 0.42
CA THR A 37 -13.81 20.73 -0.65
C THR A 37 -12.36 20.29 -0.58
N THR A 38 -11.80 20.20 0.64
CA THR A 38 -10.44 19.71 0.86
C THR A 38 -10.31 18.24 0.39
N ILE A 39 -11.29 17.41 0.71
CA ILE A 39 -11.29 16.02 0.27
C ILE A 39 -11.35 15.95 -1.27
N THR A 40 -12.20 16.76 -1.89
CA THR A 40 -12.30 16.83 -3.34
C THR A 40 -10.95 17.17 -3.96
N ASN A 41 -10.22 18.14 -3.38
CA ASN A 41 -8.90 18.53 -3.87
C ASN A 41 -7.87 17.41 -3.70
N TYR A 42 -7.94 16.66 -2.61
CA TYR A 42 -7.08 15.50 -2.43
C TYR A 42 -7.37 14.42 -3.48
N GLU A 43 -8.64 14.14 -3.74
CA GLU A 43 -9.05 13.12 -4.70
C GLU A 43 -8.69 13.49 -6.14
N ASN A 44 -8.68 14.78 -6.44
CA ASN A 44 -8.32 15.29 -7.76
C ASN A 44 -6.81 15.51 -7.97
N GLY A 45 -6.02 15.28 -6.93
CA GLY A 45 -4.57 15.47 -7.03
C GLY A 45 -4.14 16.94 -6.97
N ASN A 46 -5.05 17.85 -6.65
CA ASN A 46 -4.76 19.30 -6.62
C ASN A 46 -4.11 19.75 -5.33
N ARG A 47 -4.10 18.91 -4.31
CA ARG A 47 -3.56 19.24 -2.98
C ARG A 47 -2.93 18.01 -2.36
N LYS A 48 -1.82 18.23 -1.66
CA LYS A 48 -1.10 17.18 -0.93
C LYS A 48 -1.79 16.89 0.39
N MET A 49 -2.05 15.62 0.67
CA MET A 49 -2.54 15.23 1.99
C MET A 49 -1.36 15.10 2.96
N PRO A 50 -1.42 15.72 4.14
CA PRO A 50 -0.39 15.54 5.17
C PRO A 50 -0.27 14.06 5.55
N ILE A 51 0.95 13.60 5.83
CA ILE A 51 1.23 12.19 6.09
C ILE A 51 0.46 11.65 7.30
N ASP A 52 0.24 12.48 8.32
CA ASP A 52 -0.53 12.06 9.49
C ASP A 52 -1.98 11.71 9.14
N MET A 53 -2.57 12.41 8.18
CA MET A 53 -3.91 12.11 7.68
C MET A 53 -3.92 10.80 6.88
N VAL A 54 -2.87 10.58 6.08
CA VAL A 54 -2.72 9.33 5.31
C VAL A 54 -2.66 8.13 6.28
N VAL A 55 -1.90 8.25 7.35
CA VAL A 55 -1.78 7.21 8.37
C VAL A 55 -3.13 6.96 9.05
N ARG A 56 -3.87 8.02 9.35
CA ARG A 56 -5.20 7.90 9.99
C ARG A 56 -6.18 7.16 9.08
N ILE A 57 -6.16 7.44 7.78
CA ILE A 57 -7.01 6.76 6.80
C ILE A 57 -6.61 5.28 6.71
N ALA A 58 -5.33 4.99 6.61
CA ALA A 58 -4.82 3.62 6.54
C ALA A 58 -5.25 2.81 7.76
N ASP A 59 -5.13 3.40 8.93
CA ASP A 59 -5.51 2.75 10.19
C ASP A 59 -7.02 2.53 10.27
N ARG A 60 -7.81 3.53 9.89
CA ARG A 60 -9.28 3.46 9.96
C ARG A 60 -9.85 2.37 9.05
N TYR A 61 -9.28 2.22 7.85
CA TYR A 61 -9.80 1.28 6.85
C TYR A 61 -8.96 0.01 6.74
N LYS A 62 -8.00 -0.18 7.65
CA LYS A 62 -7.19 -1.41 7.74
C LYS A 62 -6.46 -1.73 6.43
N VAL A 63 -5.92 -0.71 5.81
CA VAL A 63 -5.07 -0.86 4.62
C VAL A 63 -3.67 -0.35 4.95
N SER A 64 -2.67 -0.76 4.18
CA SER A 64 -1.31 -0.29 4.41
C SER A 64 -1.13 1.11 3.81
N VAL A 65 -0.24 1.89 4.41
CA VAL A 65 0.16 3.19 3.85
C VAL A 65 0.75 3.00 2.46
N ASP A 66 1.55 1.94 2.27
CA ASP A 66 2.14 1.62 0.97
C ASP A 66 1.08 1.41 -0.10
N SER A 67 -0.02 0.75 0.25
CA SER A 67 -1.15 0.53 -0.66
C SER A 67 -1.78 1.84 -1.09
N LEU A 68 -1.93 2.79 -0.16
CA LEU A 68 -2.49 4.11 -0.45
C LEU A 68 -1.56 4.95 -1.32
N LEU A 69 -0.27 4.89 -1.06
CA LEU A 69 0.72 5.70 -1.77
C LEU A 69 1.14 5.10 -3.11
N GLY A 70 0.70 3.88 -3.39
CA GLY A 70 1.05 3.24 -4.65
C GLY A 70 2.50 2.81 -4.75
N THR A 71 3.16 2.68 -3.61
CA THR A 71 4.55 2.22 -3.59
C THR A 71 4.60 0.70 -3.74
N LYS A 72 3.96 0.20 -4.79
CA LYS A 72 4.04 -1.21 -5.15
C LYS A 72 5.44 -1.48 -5.64
N ASN A 73 6.24 -1.99 -4.76
CA ASN A 73 7.61 -2.33 -5.05
C ASN A 73 7.74 -3.84 -5.24
N LYS A 74 8.97 -4.32 -5.32
CA LYS A 74 9.27 -5.73 -5.47
C LYS A 74 8.67 -6.59 -4.36
N ARG A 75 8.49 -6.04 -3.16
CA ARG A 75 7.91 -6.76 -2.02
C ARG A 75 6.48 -7.18 -2.28
N THR A 76 5.65 -6.30 -2.86
CA THR A 76 4.26 -6.62 -3.20
C THR A 76 4.20 -7.75 -4.22
N LYS A 77 5.04 -7.70 -5.25
CA LYS A 77 5.12 -8.76 -6.26
C LYS A 77 5.56 -10.09 -5.66
N ILE A 78 6.52 -10.06 -4.75
CA ILE A 78 7.00 -11.25 -4.05
C ILE A 78 5.87 -11.86 -3.22
N ALA A 79 5.13 -11.03 -2.46
CA ALA A 79 4.02 -11.50 -1.63
C ALA A 79 2.92 -12.12 -2.48
N GLN A 80 2.57 -11.51 -3.61
CA GLN A 80 1.57 -12.05 -4.53
C GLN A 80 2.02 -13.37 -5.14
N SER A 81 3.28 -13.45 -5.55
CA SER A 81 3.86 -14.66 -6.12
C SER A 81 3.90 -15.79 -5.09
N TRP A 82 4.25 -15.47 -3.86
CA TRP A 82 4.26 -16.42 -2.76
C TRP A 82 2.87 -17.01 -2.54
N ASN A 83 1.85 -16.15 -2.44
CA ASN A 83 0.48 -16.59 -2.25
C ASN A 83 -0.03 -17.44 -3.41
N ALA A 84 0.34 -17.09 -4.64
CA ALA A 84 -0.05 -17.84 -5.83
C ALA A 84 0.51 -19.27 -5.84
N ASN A 85 1.72 -19.45 -5.30
CA ASN A 85 2.39 -20.75 -5.30
C ASN A 85 2.09 -21.59 -4.06
N PHE A 86 1.93 -20.97 -2.90
CA PHE A 86 1.85 -21.68 -1.64
C PHE A 86 0.53 -21.47 -0.89
N GLY A 87 -0.25 -20.45 -1.27
CA GLY A 87 -1.55 -20.18 -0.65
C GLY A 87 -1.42 -19.93 0.84
N ASP A 88 -2.22 -20.64 1.62
CA ASP A 88 -2.28 -20.52 3.08
C ASP A 88 -1.36 -21.49 3.81
N GLU A 89 -0.44 -22.12 3.10
CA GLU A 89 0.49 -23.08 3.72
C GLU A 89 1.31 -22.41 4.82
N ILE A 90 1.40 -23.09 5.94
CA ILE A 90 2.17 -22.64 7.10
C ILE A 90 3.45 -23.48 7.16
N PHE A 91 4.57 -22.78 7.13
CA PHE A 91 5.88 -23.44 7.21
C PHE A 91 6.37 -23.45 8.65
N THR A 92 7.02 -24.54 9.05
CA THR A 92 7.65 -24.64 10.37
C THR A 92 8.87 -23.73 10.42
N SER A 93 9.36 -23.44 11.64
CA SER A 93 10.57 -22.64 11.83
C SER A 93 11.78 -23.29 11.14
N GLU A 94 11.86 -24.62 11.18
CA GLU A 94 12.93 -25.37 10.52
C GLU A 94 12.86 -25.23 9.01
N GLU A 95 11.67 -25.35 8.46
CA GLU A 95 11.42 -25.18 7.02
C GLU A 95 11.76 -23.77 6.57
N ILE A 96 11.37 -22.75 7.35
CA ILE A 96 11.72 -21.35 7.07
C ILE A 96 13.24 -21.18 7.04
N GLY A 97 13.95 -21.81 8.01
CA GLY A 97 15.41 -21.80 8.03
C GLY A 97 16.02 -22.36 6.75
N GLU A 98 15.47 -23.46 6.24
CA GLU A 98 15.93 -24.05 4.97
C GLU A 98 15.68 -23.12 3.78
N ILE A 99 14.53 -22.47 3.76
CA ILE A 99 14.19 -21.51 2.69
C ILE A 99 15.20 -20.35 2.70
N ILE A 100 15.51 -19.82 3.90
CA ILE A 100 16.46 -18.72 4.05
C ILE A 100 17.86 -19.12 3.58
N LYS A 101 18.29 -20.33 3.94
CA LYS A 101 19.58 -20.85 3.48
C LYS A 101 19.66 -20.92 1.97
N TYR A 102 18.61 -21.40 1.34
CA TYR A 102 18.55 -21.49 -0.12
C TYR A 102 18.59 -20.10 -0.76
N ALA A 103 17.89 -19.13 -0.17
CA ALA A 103 17.92 -17.77 -0.63
C ALA A 103 19.32 -17.16 -0.58
N HIS A 104 20.05 -17.39 0.52
CA HIS A 104 21.44 -16.96 0.65
C HIS A 104 22.33 -17.60 -0.42
N TYR A 105 22.12 -18.88 -0.68
CA TYR A 105 22.86 -19.60 -1.71
C TYR A 105 22.63 -18.96 -3.10
N ILE A 106 21.39 -18.63 -3.42
CA ILE A 106 21.05 -17.98 -4.69
C ILE A 106 21.77 -16.64 -4.83
N LEU A 107 21.78 -15.84 -3.77
CA LEU A 107 22.47 -14.54 -3.75
C LEU A 107 23.97 -14.70 -3.93
N TYR A 108 24.55 -15.69 -3.26
CA TYR A 108 25.98 -16.00 -3.38
C TYR A 108 26.33 -16.38 -4.82
N LYS A 109 25.55 -17.29 -5.39
CA LYS A 109 25.77 -17.76 -6.77
C LYS A 109 25.64 -16.62 -7.78
N ARG A 110 24.69 -15.71 -7.57
CA ARG A 110 24.48 -14.54 -8.44
C ARG A 110 25.71 -13.63 -8.45
N ASN A 111 26.38 -13.48 -7.30
CA ASN A 111 27.54 -12.59 -7.15
C ASN A 111 28.84 -13.18 -7.69
N GLU A 112 28.86 -14.47 -8.01
CA GLU A 112 30.04 -15.14 -8.59
C GLU A 112 30.25 -14.82 -10.07
N ASP A 113 29.19 -14.40 -10.76
CA ASP A 113 29.28 -14.06 -12.20
C ASP A 113 29.78 -12.61 -12.41
#